data_06077eaa0a571ec8a99abd05f6fc3824
#
_entry.id   06077eaa0a571ec8a99abd05f6fc3824
#
_cell.length_a   1.000
_cell.length_b   1.000
_cell.length_c   1.000
_cell.angle_alpha   90.00
_cell.angle_beta   90.00
_cell.angle_gamma   90.00
#
_symmetry.space_group_name_H-M   'P 1'
#
loop_
_entity.id
_entity.type
_entity.pdbx_description
1 polymer ?
#
loop_
_entity_poly.entity_id
_entity_poly.type
_entity_poly.pdbx_seq_one_letter_code
_entity_poly.pdbx_strand_id
1 'polypeptide(L)'
;MEAVLKENPSKLPLAMRIRARAALLLGALVFVAVAFAACKSVALKPYTLPQVDLNKFMGDWYVIANIPTPFVKNAYNAVQNYELQADGTVATKFTYREGGFDGKLKTLTPKGYVNDDPSHASWGLQFGPILAEYLIAYVSPDYTEAIIARSSRDFVWIMARTPVISDADYDALVSKVASWGYDTEHLEKIPQRW
;
A
#
# COMPACT_ATOMS: atom_id res chain seq x y z
N MET A 1 -30.25 45.93 27.42
CA MET A 1 -29.42 46.41 28.58
C MET A 1 -29.39 45.28 29.57
N GLU A 2 -28.49 44.31 29.39
CA GLU A 2 -28.27 43.20 30.31
C GLU A 2 -26.77 43.11 30.57
N ALA A 3 -26.38 43.51 31.76
CA ALA A 3 -25.05 43.38 32.29
C ALA A 3 -24.89 41.93 32.83
N VAL A 4 -24.29 41.05 32.04
CA VAL A 4 -23.88 39.74 32.54
C VAL A 4 -22.70 39.96 33.48
N LEU A 5 -22.95 39.85 34.77
CA LEU A 5 -21.96 39.89 35.83
C LEU A 5 -20.97 38.69 35.62
N LYS A 6 -19.76 38.99 35.20
CA LYS A 6 -18.64 38.06 35.25
C LYS A 6 -18.28 37.86 36.74
N GLU A 7 -18.83 36.84 37.38
CA GLU A 7 -18.39 36.41 38.71
C GLU A 7 -16.93 35.95 38.65
N ASN A 8 -16.12 36.59 39.46
CA ASN A 8 -14.69 36.26 39.57
C ASN A 8 -14.52 34.90 40.29
N PRO A 9 -13.97 33.86 39.61
CA PRO A 9 -13.87 32.52 40.15
C PRO A 9 -13.00 32.40 41.40
N SER A 10 -12.26 33.47 41.78
CA SER A 10 -11.42 33.47 42.99
C SER A 10 -12.23 33.69 44.28
N LYS A 11 -13.49 34.11 44.21
CA LYS A 11 -14.34 34.39 45.37
C LYS A 11 -15.24 33.22 45.79
N LEU A 12 -15.24 32.10 45.08
CA LEU A 12 -16.01 30.91 45.46
C LEU A 12 -15.37 30.13 46.62
N PRO A 13 -16.16 29.55 47.54
CA PRO A 13 -15.66 28.72 48.62
C PRO A 13 -14.79 27.59 48.11
N LEU A 14 -13.72 27.26 48.86
CA LEU A 14 -12.71 26.25 48.44
C LEU A 14 -13.34 24.90 48.02
N ALA A 15 -14.37 24.45 48.72
CA ALA A 15 -15.09 23.23 48.38
C ALA A 15 -15.81 23.27 47.03
N MET A 16 -16.30 24.42 46.63
CA MET A 16 -16.97 24.64 45.34
C MET A 16 -15.97 24.73 44.16
N ARG A 17 -14.78 25.28 44.43
CA ARG A 17 -13.66 25.32 43.46
C ARG A 17 -13.08 23.95 43.20
N ILE A 18 -13.01 23.07 44.24
CA ILE A 18 -12.54 21.68 44.10
C ILE A 18 -13.54 20.86 43.26
N ARG A 19 -14.85 21.02 43.54
CA ARG A 19 -15.92 20.31 42.80
C ARG A 19 -15.97 20.74 41.33
N ALA A 20 -15.82 22.02 41.03
CA ALA A 20 -15.79 22.54 39.67
C ALA A 20 -14.56 22.02 38.88
N ARG A 21 -13.39 21.96 39.53
CA ARG A 21 -12.16 21.42 38.89
C ARG A 21 -12.26 19.91 38.69
N ALA A 22 -12.84 19.19 39.64
CA ALA A 22 -13.03 17.75 39.49
C ALA A 22 -14.04 17.42 38.36
N ALA A 23 -15.11 18.19 38.22
CA ALA A 23 -16.08 18.05 37.12
C ALA A 23 -15.47 18.35 35.74
N LEU A 24 -14.63 19.37 35.66
CA LEU A 24 -13.87 19.70 34.41
C LEU A 24 -12.87 18.62 34.03
N LEU A 25 -12.16 18.03 35.01
CA LEU A 25 -11.21 16.94 34.78
C LEU A 25 -11.90 15.62 34.40
N LEU A 26 -13.04 15.33 35.00
CA LEU A 26 -13.87 14.15 34.62
C LEU A 26 -14.44 14.33 33.20
N GLY A 27 -14.92 15.53 32.87
CA GLY A 27 -15.42 15.82 31.53
C GLY A 27 -14.34 15.70 30.45
N ALA A 28 -13.12 16.17 30.71
CA ALA A 28 -11.98 16.05 29.80
C ALA A 28 -11.54 14.59 29.63
N LEU A 29 -11.53 13.78 30.71
CA LEU A 29 -11.21 12.35 30.65
C LEU A 29 -12.24 11.54 29.86
N VAL A 30 -13.53 11.84 30.00
CA VAL A 30 -14.61 11.18 29.23
C VAL A 30 -14.52 11.58 27.75
N PHE A 31 -14.19 12.83 27.42
CA PHE A 31 -14.05 13.30 26.03
C PHE A 31 -12.86 12.64 25.34
N VAL A 32 -11.73 12.46 26.03
CA VAL A 32 -10.56 11.75 25.54
C VAL A 32 -10.86 10.26 25.33
N ALA A 33 -11.58 9.61 26.27
CA ALA A 33 -11.96 8.21 26.14
C ALA A 33 -12.93 7.96 24.97
N VAL A 34 -13.87 8.89 24.70
CA VAL A 34 -14.79 8.81 23.56
C VAL A 34 -14.05 9.03 22.22
N ALA A 35 -13.05 9.91 22.20
CA ALA A 35 -12.23 10.13 21.00
C ALA A 35 -11.39 8.90 20.65
N PHE A 36 -10.86 8.17 21.64
CA PHE A 36 -10.13 6.91 21.41
C PHE A 36 -11.04 5.74 21.00
N ALA A 37 -12.31 5.73 21.42
CA ALA A 37 -13.26 4.69 21.03
C ALA A 37 -13.77 4.83 19.59
N ALA A 38 -13.60 5.98 18.95
CA ALA A 38 -14.04 6.24 17.57
C ALA A 38 -13.03 5.78 16.49
N CYS A 39 -11.78 5.52 16.85
CA CYS A 39 -10.83 4.84 15.95
C CYS A 39 -11.08 3.33 15.98
N LYS A 40 -12.19 2.86 15.44
CA LYS A 40 -12.29 1.47 14.99
C LYS A 40 -11.29 1.31 13.86
N SER A 41 -10.14 0.72 14.14
CA SER A 41 -9.27 0.20 13.07
C SER A 41 -10.14 -0.78 12.27
N VAL A 42 -10.50 -0.40 11.05
CA VAL A 42 -11.16 -1.33 10.13
C VAL A 42 -10.15 -2.44 9.90
N ALA A 43 -10.40 -3.62 10.46
CA ALA A 43 -9.56 -4.77 10.22
C ALA A 43 -9.60 -5.06 8.71
N LEU A 44 -8.47 -4.86 8.03
CA LEU A 44 -8.36 -5.14 6.61
C LEU A 44 -8.58 -6.63 6.39
N LYS A 45 -9.47 -6.97 5.46
CA LYS A 45 -9.71 -8.38 5.11
C LYS A 45 -8.43 -8.97 4.50
N PRO A 46 -8.04 -10.19 4.87
CA PRO A 46 -6.97 -10.90 4.18
C PRO A 46 -7.28 -11.02 2.68
N TYR A 47 -6.23 -11.06 1.84
CA TYR A 47 -6.41 -11.40 0.44
C TYR A 47 -6.87 -12.85 0.27
N THR A 48 -7.75 -13.08 -0.68
CA THR A 48 -7.91 -14.40 -1.28
C THR A 48 -6.95 -14.45 -2.45
N LEU A 49 -5.79 -15.10 -2.24
CA LEU A 49 -4.76 -15.18 -3.27
C LEU A 49 -5.19 -16.14 -4.39
N PRO A 50 -4.92 -15.81 -5.67
CA PRO A 50 -5.20 -16.71 -6.79
C PRO A 50 -4.23 -17.89 -6.79
N GLN A 51 -4.59 -18.98 -7.47
CA GLN A 51 -3.64 -20.00 -7.86
C GLN A 51 -2.74 -19.48 -8.99
N VAL A 52 -1.41 -19.52 -8.80
CA VAL A 52 -0.46 -18.98 -9.77
C VAL A 52 0.36 -20.11 -10.38
N ASP A 53 0.28 -20.26 -11.70
CA ASP A 53 1.21 -21.04 -12.49
C ASP A 53 2.51 -20.22 -12.63
N LEU A 54 3.55 -20.63 -11.91
CA LEU A 54 4.83 -19.91 -11.91
C LEU A 54 5.41 -19.79 -13.31
N ASN A 55 5.31 -20.83 -14.15
CA ASN A 55 5.88 -20.80 -15.50
C ASN A 55 5.20 -19.72 -16.37
N LYS A 56 3.88 -19.56 -16.26
CA LYS A 56 3.14 -18.52 -16.98
C LYS A 56 3.41 -17.13 -16.44
N PHE A 57 3.73 -17.04 -15.13
CA PHE A 57 3.98 -15.75 -14.50
C PHE A 57 5.38 -15.20 -14.82
N MET A 58 6.35 -16.05 -15.19
CA MET A 58 7.71 -15.60 -15.52
C MET A 58 7.76 -14.66 -16.72
N GLY A 59 8.91 -14.01 -16.92
CA GLY A 59 9.17 -13.05 -17.98
C GLY A 59 8.91 -11.61 -17.57
N ASP A 60 8.74 -10.75 -18.56
CA ASP A 60 8.62 -9.29 -18.39
C ASP A 60 7.19 -8.85 -18.10
N TRP A 61 7.09 -7.91 -17.16
CA TRP A 61 5.87 -7.21 -16.79
C TRP A 61 6.15 -5.71 -16.76
N TYR A 62 5.43 -4.93 -17.56
CA TYR A 62 5.46 -3.48 -17.50
C TYR A 62 4.69 -3.00 -16.28
N VAL A 63 5.30 -2.12 -15.48
CA VAL A 63 4.60 -1.51 -14.35
C VAL A 63 3.77 -0.34 -14.88
N ILE A 64 2.47 -0.50 -14.88
CA ILE A 64 1.51 0.48 -15.42
C ILE A 64 1.25 1.59 -14.41
N ALA A 65 1.08 1.21 -13.13
CA ALA A 65 0.91 2.15 -12.02
C ALA A 65 1.39 1.53 -10.72
N ASN A 66 1.74 2.39 -9.76
CA ASN A 66 2.11 1.96 -8.42
C ASN A 66 1.79 3.03 -7.37
N ILE A 67 1.69 2.63 -6.12
CA ILE A 67 1.90 3.54 -5.00
C ILE A 67 3.42 3.63 -4.80
N PRO A 68 4.04 4.83 -4.96
CA PRO A 68 5.49 4.97 -4.92
C PRO A 68 6.10 4.51 -3.59
N THR A 69 7.24 3.84 -3.66
CA THR A 69 8.04 3.52 -2.47
C THR A 69 9.05 4.62 -2.18
N PRO A 70 9.58 4.73 -0.96
CA PRO A 70 10.66 5.68 -0.67
C PRO A 70 11.91 5.50 -1.56
N PHE A 71 12.11 4.28 -2.11
CA PHE A 71 13.29 3.90 -2.91
C PHE A 71 13.08 4.05 -4.41
N VAL A 72 11.81 4.10 -4.88
CA VAL A 72 11.46 4.19 -6.30
C VAL A 72 10.47 5.32 -6.47
N LYS A 73 10.98 6.48 -6.90
CA LYS A 73 10.19 7.68 -7.18
C LYS A 73 10.47 8.14 -8.61
N ASN A 74 9.46 8.76 -9.23
CA ASN A 74 9.60 9.32 -10.58
C ASN A 74 10.14 8.28 -11.58
N ALA A 75 9.60 7.06 -11.56
CA ALA A 75 10.00 6.00 -12.48
C ALA A 75 9.33 6.18 -13.84
N TYR A 76 10.09 5.89 -14.89
CA TYR A 76 9.66 5.87 -16.30
C TYR A 76 10.13 4.55 -16.92
N ASN A 77 9.39 4.01 -17.89
CA ASN A 77 9.71 2.75 -18.56
C ASN A 77 10.09 1.64 -17.57
N ALA A 78 9.26 1.49 -16.54
CA ALA A 78 9.51 0.52 -15.49
C ALA A 78 9.08 -0.89 -15.92
N VAL A 79 9.99 -1.85 -15.79
CA VAL A 79 9.78 -3.27 -16.13
C VAL A 79 10.27 -4.13 -14.99
N GLN A 80 9.44 -5.07 -14.59
CA GLN A 80 9.77 -6.14 -13.66
C GLN A 80 9.90 -7.44 -14.43
N ASN A 81 11.07 -8.09 -14.36
CA ASN A 81 11.31 -9.41 -14.93
C ASN A 81 11.41 -10.46 -13.82
N TYR A 82 10.91 -11.66 -14.10
CA TYR A 82 11.01 -12.83 -13.22
C TYR A 82 11.53 -14.04 -13.99
N GLU A 83 12.39 -14.80 -13.34
CA GLU A 83 12.95 -16.05 -13.90
C GLU A 83 13.01 -17.13 -12.81
N LEU A 84 12.26 -18.21 -13.00
CA LEU A 84 12.26 -19.37 -12.08
C LEU A 84 13.60 -20.10 -12.17
N GLN A 85 14.26 -20.30 -11.04
CA GLN A 85 15.53 -20.96 -10.95
C GLN A 85 15.36 -22.46 -10.63
N ALA A 86 16.38 -23.25 -10.92
CA ALA A 86 16.36 -24.68 -10.68
C ALA A 86 16.23 -25.06 -9.19
N ASP A 87 16.61 -24.15 -8.28
CA ASP A 87 16.49 -24.31 -6.83
C ASP A 87 15.09 -23.89 -6.30
N GLY A 88 14.13 -23.58 -7.19
CA GLY A 88 12.79 -23.14 -6.84
C GLY A 88 12.69 -21.67 -6.41
N THR A 89 13.79 -20.93 -6.40
CA THR A 89 13.76 -19.47 -6.17
C THR A 89 13.46 -18.73 -7.47
N VAL A 90 13.15 -17.43 -7.37
CA VAL A 90 12.88 -16.57 -8.53
C VAL A 90 13.94 -15.48 -8.58
N ALA A 91 14.75 -15.48 -9.65
CA ALA A 91 15.58 -14.33 -9.97
C ALA A 91 14.68 -13.19 -10.42
N THR A 92 14.82 -12.02 -9.81
CA THR A 92 14.01 -10.87 -10.17
C THR A 92 14.90 -9.73 -10.65
N LYS A 93 14.41 -8.96 -11.62
CA LYS A 93 15.11 -7.79 -12.14
C LYS A 93 14.10 -6.68 -12.39
N PHE A 94 14.14 -5.65 -11.56
CA PHE A 94 13.37 -4.44 -11.76
C PHE A 94 14.24 -3.37 -12.38
N THR A 95 13.81 -2.83 -13.52
CA THR A 95 14.50 -1.75 -14.23
C THR A 95 13.56 -0.57 -14.44
N TYR A 96 14.07 0.64 -14.31
CA TYR A 96 13.35 1.87 -14.64
C TYR A 96 14.31 3.00 -14.97
N ARG A 97 13.80 4.04 -15.63
CA ARG A 97 14.54 5.31 -15.81
C ARG A 97 14.08 6.31 -14.76
N GLU A 98 15.02 6.98 -14.12
CA GLU A 98 14.77 7.91 -13.03
C GLU A 98 14.55 9.32 -13.54
N GLY A 99 13.39 9.91 -13.27
CA GLY A 99 13.09 11.31 -13.53
C GLY A 99 12.71 11.66 -14.96
N GLY A 100 12.67 10.69 -15.88
CA GLY A 100 12.29 10.92 -17.29
C GLY A 100 12.69 9.78 -18.20
N PHE A 101 12.20 9.80 -19.46
CA PHE A 101 12.50 8.77 -20.45
C PHE A 101 13.98 8.67 -20.82
N ASP A 102 14.71 9.77 -20.73
CA ASP A 102 16.15 9.83 -20.98
C ASP A 102 16.96 9.80 -19.66
N GLY A 103 16.28 9.59 -18.54
CA GLY A 103 16.87 9.52 -17.20
C GLY A 103 17.79 8.32 -17.03
N LYS A 104 18.57 8.33 -15.96
CA LYS A 104 19.52 7.25 -15.65
C LYS A 104 18.76 5.92 -15.46
N LEU A 105 19.21 4.88 -16.14
CA LEU A 105 18.71 3.53 -15.92
C LEU A 105 19.11 3.04 -14.52
N LYS A 106 18.14 2.63 -13.75
CA LYS A 106 18.27 1.99 -12.44
C LYS A 106 17.91 0.52 -12.57
N THR A 107 18.59 -0.31 -11.79
CA THR A 107 18.33 -1.75 -11.74
C THR A 107 18.38 -2.22 -10.29
N LEU A 108 17.38 -3.02 -9.90
CA LEU A 108 17.31 -3.73 -8.63
C LEU A 108 17.13 -5.21 -8.94
N THR A 109 17.86 -6.08 -8.24
CA THR A 109 17.85 -7.54 -8.47
C THR A 109 17.65 -8.30 -7.16
N PRO A 110 16.52 -8.11 -6.46
CA PRO A 110 16.24 -8.90 -5.27
C PRO A 110 15.99 -10.36 -5.64
N LYS A 111 16.33 -11.28 -4.74
CA LYS A 111 16.01 -12.69 -4.89
C LYS A 111 14.61 -12.97 -4.34
N GLY A 112 13.78 -13.64 -5.13
CA GLY A 112 12.44 -14.08 -4.74
C GLY A 112 12.44 -15.48 -4.15
N TYR A 113 11.72 -15.65 -3.05
CA TYR A 113 11.45 -16.94 -2.42
C TYR A 113 9.95 -17.17 -2.46
N VAL A 114 9.51 -18.21 -3.17
CA VAL A 114 8.11 -18.64 -3.14
C VAL A 114 7.86 -19.31 -1.81
N ASN A 115 6.90 -18.80 -1.04
CA ASN A 115 6.57 -19.39 0.25
C ASN A 115 5.93 -20.77 0.08
N ASP A 116 6.01 -21.59 1.11
CA ASP A 116 5.33 -22.90 1.15
C ASP A 116 3.81 -22.70 1.34
N ASP A 117 3.16 -22.32 0.24
CA ASP A 117 1.76 -21.98 0.12
C ASP A 117 1.22 -22.56 -1.19
N PRO A 118 0.13 -23.36 -1.14
CA PRO A 118 -0.43 -24.02 -2.32
C PRO A 118 -0.80 -23.08 -3.46
N SER A 119 -1.04 -21.80 -3.17
CA SER A 119 -1.40 -20.80 -4.20
C SER A 119 -0.21 -20.40 -5.07
N HIS A 120 1.03 -20.55 -4.58
CA HIS A 120 2.26 -19.99 -5.16
C HIS A 120 2.23 -18.45 -5.37
N ALA A 121 1.26 -17.77 -4.78
CA ALA A 121 1.06 -16.33 -4.93
C ALA A 121 1.71 -15.50 -3.83
N SER A 122 2.20 -16.14 -2.78
CA SER A 122 2.89 -15.50 -1.66
C SER A 122 4.39 -15.70 -1.76
N TRP A 123 5.13 -14.59 -1.85
CA TRP A 123 6.59 -14.60 -1.95
C TRP A 123 7.24 -13.68 -0.92
N GLY A 124 8.53 -13.90 -0.68
CA GLY A 124 9.43 -12.97 -0.02
C GLY A 124 10.46 -12.45 -1.00
N LEU A 125 10.62 -11.14 -1.15
CA LEU A 125 11.72 -10.54 -1.93
C LEU A 125 12.83 -10.07 -1.02
N GLN A 126 14.06 -10.56 -1.23
CA GLN A 126 15.23 -10.24 -0.41
C GLN A 126 16.01 -9.06 -0.97
N PHE A 127 16.05 -7.97 -0.22
CA PHE A 127 16.86 -6.77 -0.46
C PHE A 127 17.94 -6.68 0.62
N GLY A 128 19.14 -7.20 0.38
CA GLY A 128 20.17 -7.30 1.41
C GLY A 128 19.66 -8.06 2.65
N PRO A 129 19.63 -7.45 3.85
CA PRO A 129 19.12 -8.10 5.06
C PRO A 129 17.58 -8.09 5.19
N ILE A 130 16.85 -7.37 4.31
CA ILE A 130 15.41 -7.18 4.40
C ILE A 130 14.72 -8.20 3.51
N LEU A 131 13.78 -8.97 4.09
CA LEU A 131 12.85 -9.82 3.36
C LEU A 131 11.49 -9.11 3.33
N ALA A 132 11.11 -8.61 2.15
CA ALA A 132 9.86 -7.90 1.94
C ALA A 132 8.76 -8.85 1.47
N GLU A 133 7.56 -8.74 2.06
CA GLU A 133 6.38 -9.46 1.60
C GLU A 133 6.01 -9.02 0.17
N TYR A 134 5.66 -10.00 -0.66
CA TYR A 134 5.29 -9.81 -2.05
C TYR A 134 4.15 -10.76 -2.41
N LEU A 135 2.95 -10.23 -2.60
CA LEU A 135 1.75 -11.00 -2.87
C LEU A 135 1.29 -10.77 -4.30
N ILE A 136 1.16 -11.82 -5.10
CA ILE A 136 0.44 -11.79 -6.37
C ILE A 136 -1.04 -11.82 -6.01
N ALA A 137 -1.63 -10.64 -5.73
CA ALA A 137 -3.00 -10.53 -5.24
C ALA A 137 -4.04 -10.72 -6.35
N TYR A 138 -3.63 -10.52 -7.60
CA TYR A 138 -4.43 -10.79 -8.79
C TYR A 138 -3.53 -11.15 -9.96
N VAL A 139 -4.00 -12.06 -10.78
CA VAL A 139 -3.50 -12.31 -12.13
C VAL A 139 -4.70 -12.64 -13.00
N SER A 140 -4.75 -12.07 -14.22
CA SER A 140 -5.80 -12.37 -15.20
C SER A 140 -5.70 -13.83 -15.68
N PRO A 141 -6.81 -14.46 -16.10
CA PRO A 141 -6.79 -15.86 -16.55
C PRO A 141 -5.82 -16.15 -17.69
N ASP A 142 -5.58 -15.16 -18.53
CA ASP A 142 -4.66 -15.22 -19.67
C ASP A 142 -3.21 -14.75 -19.32
N TYR A 143 -2.96 -14.36 -18.06
CA TYR A 143 -1.68 -13.86 -17.58
C TYR A 143 -1.19 -12.59 -18.31
N THR A 144 -2.10 -11.74 -18.77
CA THR A 144 -1.76 -10.45 -19.39
C THR A 144 -1.70 -9.30 -18.41
N GLU A 145 -2.39 -9.42 -17.25
CA GLU A 145 -2.46 -8.41 -16.20
C GLU A 145 -2.24 -9.02 -14.83
N ALA A 146 -1.61 -8.26 -13.93
CA ALA A 146 -1.39 -8.68 -12.56
C ALA A 146 -1.40 -7.49 -11.60
N ILE A 147 -1.74 -7.75 -10.33
CA ILE A 147 -1.58 -6.79 -9.24
C ILE A 147 -0.73 -7.44 -8.16
N ILE A 148 0.36 -6.76 -7.83
CA ILE A 148 1.21 -7.09 -6.71
C ILE A 148 0.82 -6.21 -5.52
N ALA A 149 0.72 -6.82 -4.35
CA ALA A 149 0.22 -6.18 -3.17
C ALA A 149 1.02 -6.58 -1.91
N ARG A 150 0.70 -5.93 -0.79
CA ARG A 150 1.20 -6.28 0.54
C ARG A 150 0.07 -6.27 1.56
N SER A 151 0.19 -7.10 2.59
CA SER A 151 -0.81 -7.17 3.68
C SER A 151 -0.97 -5.83 4.41
N SER A 152 0.09 -5.02 4.47
CA SER A 152 0.10 -3.68 5.07
C SER A 152 -0.64 -2.61 4.25
N ARG A 153 -0.97 -2.86 2.98
CA ARG A 153 -1.58 -1.89 2.02
C ARG A 153 -0.77 -0.61 1.85
N ASP A 154 0.53 -0.68 2.06
CA ASP A 154 1.44 0.46 1.88
C ASP A 154 1.94 0.59 0.44
N PHE A 155 2.11 -0.53 -0.29
CA PHE A 155 2.57 -0.57 -1.68
C PHE A 155 1.69 -1.49 -2.52
N VAL A 156 1.45 -1.08 -3.76
CA VAL A 156 0.76 -1.86 -4.77
C VAL A 156 1.36 -1.55 -6.14
N TRP A 157 1.45 -2.56 -6.98
CA TRP A 157 1.86 -2.41 -8.39
C TRP A 157 0.80 -3.02 -9.28
N ILE A 158 0.32 -2.25 -10.25
CA ILE A 158 -0.49 -2.72 -11.38
C ILE A 158 0.48 -2.99 -12.52
N MET A 159 0.47 -4.19 -13.05
CA MET A 159 1.39 -4.63 -14.10
C MET A 159 0.65 -5.26 -15.27
N ALA A 160 1.23 -5.16 -16.47
CA ALA A 160 0.71 -5.80 -17.67
C ALA A 160 1.85 -6.36 -18.55
N ARG A 161 1.49 -7.27 -19.48
CA ARG A 161 2.43 -7.79 -20.46
C ARG A 161 2.72 -6.80 -21.59
N THR A 162 1.94 -5.75 -21.71
CA THR A 162 2.13 -4.66 -22.65
C THR A 162 2.39 -3.34 -21.93
N PRO A 163 3.17 -2.42 -22.50
CA PRO A 163 3.46 -1.13 -21.88
C PRO A 163 2.24 -0.20 -21.79
N VAL A 164 1.17 -0.51 -22.52
CA VAL A 164 -0.08 0.25 -22.56
C VAL A 164 -1.24 -0.73 -22.45
N ILE A 165 -2.21 -0.40 -21.60
CA ILE A 165 -3.50 -1.09 -21.48
C ILE A 165 -4.62 -0.09 -21.77
N SER A 166 -5.85 -0.59 -22.00
CA SER A 166 -7.00 0.30 -22.18
C SER A 166 -7.36 1.04 -20.89
N ASP A 167 -8.00 2.21 -21.00
CA ASP A 167 -8.49 2.93 -19.82
C ASP A 167 -9.52 2.09 -19.05
N ALA A 168 -10.34 1.30 -19.74
CA ALA A 168 -11.32 0.42 -19.10
C ALA A 168 -10.64 -0.67 -18.25
N ASP A 169 -9.57 -1.30 -18.76
CA ASP A 169 -8.80 -2.30 -18.01
C ASP A 169 -8.09 -1.64 -16.82
N TYR A 170 -7.49 -0.47 -17.05
CA TYR A 170 -6.87 0.30 -15.98
C TYR A 170 -7.86 0.61 -14.84
N ASP A 171 -9.04 1.14 -15.17
CA ASP A 171 -10.08 1.49 -14.20
C ASP A 171 -10.59 0.25 -13.43
N ALA A 172 -10.70 -0.88 -14.12
CA ALA A 172 -11.08 -2.16 -13.49
C ALA A 172 -10.03 -2.62 -12.47
N LEU A 173 -8.72 -2.51 -12.81
CA LEU A 173 -7.63 -2.86 -11.91
C LEU A 173 -7.55 -1.91 -10.72
N VAL A 174 -7.71 -0.59 -10.93
CA VAL A 174 -7.78 0.42 -9.86
C VAL A 174 -8.95 0.15 -8.92
N SER A 175 -10.14 -0.18 -9.46
CA SER A 175 -11.32 -0.53 -8.66
C SER A 175 -11.07 -1.75 -7.78
N LYS A 176 -10.33 -2.74 -8.31
CA LYS A 176 -9.93 -3.93 -7.55
C LYS A 176 -8.96 -3.55 -6.41
N VAL A 177 -7.98 -2.70 -6.65
CA VAL A 177 -7.04 -2.17 -5.64
C VAL A 177 -7.81 -1.43 -4.54
N ALA A 178 -8.76 -0.54 -4.92
CA ALA A 178 -9.62 0.18 -3.97
C ALA A 178 -10.45 -0.77 -3.10
N SER A 179 -11.00 -1.85 -3.69
CA SER A 179 -11.81 -2.85 -2.97
C SER A 179 -11.05 -3.58 -1.85
N TRP A 180 -9.73 -3.59 -1.91
CA TRP A 180 -8.85 -4.17 -0.88
C TRP A 180 -8.46 -3.18 0.21
N GLY A 181 -8.92 -1.91 0.13
CA GLY A 181 -8.67 -0.89 1.14
C GLY A 181 -7.38 -0.11 0.95
N TYR A 182 -6.82 -0.07 -0.27
CA TYR A 182 -5.77 0.87 -0.62
C TYR A 182 -6.33 2.27 -0.80
N ASP A 183 -5.53 3.26 -0.43
CA ASP A 183 -5.77 4.65 -0.80
C ASP A 183 -5.28 4.87 -2.25
N THR A 184 -6.23 4.84 -3.18
CA THR A 184 -5.93 4.98 -4.61
C THR A 184 -5.62 6.41 -5.04
N GLU A 185 -5.78 7.42 -4.18
CA GLU A 185 -5.34 8.79 -4.45
C GLU A 185 -3.81 8.88 -4.57
N HIS A 186 -3.09 7.94 -3.95
CA HIS A 186 -1.64 7.83 -4.04
C HIS A 186 -1.14 6.94 -5.18
N LEU A 187 -2.05 6.40 -6.00
CA LEU A 187 -1.69 5.56 -7.14
C LEU A 187 -1.26 6.43 -8.32
N GLU A 188 0.00 6.29 -8.73
CA GLU A 188 0.61 7.05 -9.82
C GLU A 188 0.81 6.16 -11.05
N LYS A 189 0.37 6.64 -12.24
CA LYS A 189 0.69 5.98 -13.51
C LYS A 189 2.19 6.11 -13.79
N ILE A 190 2.81 5.02 -14.24
CA ILE A 190 4.20 5.00 -14.71
C ILE A 190 4.21 5.31 -16.21
N PRO A 191 4.81 6.42 -16.65
CA PRO A 191 4.90 6.72 -18.07
C PRO A 191 5.75 5.68 -18.83
N GLN A 192 5.20 5.19 -19.95
CA GLN A 192 5.81 4.17 -20.80
C GLN A 192 5.98 4.72 -22.22
N ARG A 193 7.18 4.59 -22.78
CA ARG A 193 7.53 4.96 -24.16
C ARG A 193 8.61 4.01 -24.68
N TRP A 194 8.21 3.16 -25.61
CA TRP A 194 9.05 2.10 -26.19
C TRP A 194 9.11 2.21 -27.69
#